data_e7c5b11b2ded5b4b1736a6ee7f32a819
#
_entry.id   e7c5b11b2ded5b4b1736a6ee7f32a819
#
_cell.length_a   1.000
_cell.length_b   1.000
_cell.length_c   1.000
_cell.angle_alpha   90.00
_cell.angle_beta   90.00
_cell.angle_gamma   90.00
#
_symmetry.space_group_name_H-M   'P 1'
#
loop_
_entity.id
_entity.type
_entity.pdbx_description
1 polymer ?
#
loop_
_entity_poly.entity_id
_entity_poly.type
_entity_poly.pdbx_seq_one_letter_code
_entity_poly.pdbx_strand_id
1 'polypeptide(L)'
;MTATRLLFRFVLCLLAGILLTACSTGGKRIEGAAAGPAYAVDPYWPKPLPNNWLIGQVSGIATDKNDHIWVLHRPRSLAPDELAATTTPPRAKCCFAAPPVLEFDREGNFLRGWGGAGAGYDWPKNEHGIYVDPTGNIWIGGNDPADNMVLKFTAEGKFLMQIGSPGKSLGSNSTTQLGRPAHMELDQPTNELFIVDGYQNRRVIVFDATTGVYKRHWGAFGNVPDDAKIPDHDPQSPQFGQGVHCVRLMKDQTVFVCDRANNRIQVFSKDGKFIRQIVTEPNTRNTVADLVPTQDPAQKYILVADGSNNEVRIMVRETGEVVGTIGRSGRMAGDFHSIHNIAIDSRGDIYTAEADTAKRAQRFQLVR
;
A
#
# COMPACT_ATOMS: atom_id res chain seq x y z
N MET A 1 95.03 12.37 -5.27
CA MET A 1 95.56 12.01 -3.96
C MET A 1 94.39 11.44 -3.15
N THR A 2 94.59 10.20 -2.73
CA THR A 2 93.98 9.40 -1.66
C THR A 2 92.50 9.18 -1.67
N ALA A 3 92.04 8.04 -2.12
CA ALA A 3 91.97 6.67 -1.45
C ALA A 3 91.10 6.78 -0.17
N THR A 4 90.00 6.08 0.00
CA THR A 4 89.89 4.71 0.42
C THR A 4 88.55 4.41 1.06
N ARG A 5 87.99 3.31 0.70
CA ARG A 5 87.38 2.19 1.41
C ARG A 5 85.86 2.10 1.55
N LEU A 6 85.39 1.02 0.92
CA LEU A 6 84.21 0.20 1.16
C LEU A 6 83.91 -0.03 2.64
N LEU A 7 82.62 0.04 3.01
CA LEU A 7 82.06 -0.80 4.06
C LEU A 7 80.59 -1.12 3.77
N PHE A 8 80.34 -2.40 3.47
CA PHE A 8 79.06 -3.00 3.44
C PHE A 8 78.41 -2.95 4.83
N ARG A 9 77.19 -2.45 4.92
CA ARG A 9 76.30 -2.77 6.04
C ARG A 9 74.92 -3.14 5.52
N PHE A 10 74.56 -4.38 5.81
CA PHE A 10 73.19 -4.91 5.70
C PHE A 10 72.24 -4.05 6.47
N VAL A 11 71.15 -3.60 5.84
CA VAL A 11 69.99 -3.03 6.56
C VAL A 11 68.80 -3.95 6.26
N LEU A 12 68.36 -4.57 7.31
CA LEU A 12 67.18 -5.41 7.45
C LEU A 12 65.91 -4.64 7.07
N CYS A 13 65.21 -5.06 6.04
CA CYS A 13 63.86 -4.52 5.75
C CYS A 13 62.86 -5.05 6.77
N LEU A 14 62.44 -4.18 7.70
CA LEU A 14 61.26 -4.39 8.50
C LEU A 14 60.02 -4.02 7.65
N LEU A 15 59.26 -5.05 7.27
CA LEU A 15 57.92 -4.94 6.72
C LEU A 15 56.99 -4.50 7.86
N ALA A 16 56.62 -3.22 7.94
CA ALA A 16 55.53 -2.74 8.74
C ALA A 16 54.21 -3.07 8.04
N GLY A 17 53.54 -4.12 8.52
CA GLY A 17 52.17 -4.45 8.12
C GLY A 17 51.23 -3.38 8.62
N ILE A 18 50.66 -2.57 7.72
CA ILE A 18 49.53 -1.68 8.04
C ILE A 18 48.28 -2.54 8.16
N LEU A 19 47.85 -2.83 9.37
CA LEU A 19 46.52 -3.36 9.66
C LEU A 19 45.51 -2.26 9.37
N LEU A 20 44.84 -2.34 8.24
CA LEU A 20 43.60 -1.63 7.97
C LEU A 20 42.51 -2.20 8.88
N THR A 21 42.30 -1.58 10.03
CA THR A 21 41.09 -1.77 10.82
C THR A 21 39.92 -1.15 10.07
N ALA A 22 39.16 -1.98 9.36
CA ALA A 22 37.84 -1.59 8.87
C ALA A 22 36.95 -1.30 10.08
N CYS A 23 36.65 -0.03 10.32
CA CYS A 23 35.56 0.35 11.21
C CYS A 23 34.25 -0.13 10.63
N SER A 24 33.83 -1.36 10.96
CA SER A 24 32.45 -1.76 10.83
C SER A 24 31.68 -1.04 11.94
N THR A 25 30.87 -0.06 11.57
CA THR A 25 29.83 0.46 12.45
C THR A 25 28.78 -0.65 12.62
N GLY A 26 29.10 -1.59 13.47
CA GLY A 26 28.18 -2.63 13.91
C GLY A 26 27.06 -2.00 14.72
N GLY A 27 25.93 -1.72 14.10
CA GLY A 27 24.69 -1.57 14.83
C GLY A 27 24.53 -2.81 15.72
N LYS A 28 24.43 -2.63 17.03
CA LYS A 28 24.17 -3.70 17.99
C LYS A 28 22.91 -4.44 17.54
N ARG A 29 23.07 -5.65 17.00
CA ARG A 29 21.98 -6.63 16.93
C ARG A 29 21.59 -6.91 18.38
N ILE A 30 20.35 -6.62 18.73
CA ILE A 30 19.76 -7.10 19.98
C ILE A 30 19.67 -8.62 19.83
N GLU A 31 20.53 -9.35 20.52
CA GLU A 31 20.46 -10.81 20.59
C GLU A 31 19.15 -11.18 21.29
N GLY A 32 18.24 -11.83 20.56
CA GLY A 32 16.99 -12.39 21.10
C GLY A 32 15.72 -12.15 20.32
N ALA A 33 15.62 -11.14 19.46
CA ALA A 33 14.47 -10.98 18.59
C ALA A 33 14.60 -11.95 17.39
N ALA A 34 13.63 -12.84 17.19
CA ALA A 34 13.56 -13.63 15.97
C ALA A 34 13.55 -12.68 14.78
N ALA A 35 14.53 -12.80 13.89
CA ALA A 35 14.57 -11.98 12.68
C ALA A 35 13.24 -12.11 11.92
N GLY A 36 12.66 -10.96 11.52
CA GLY A 36 11.46 -10.94 10.68
C GLY A 36 11.71 -11.58 9.30
N PRO A 37 10.66 -11.79 8.50
CA PRO A 37 10.82 -12.30 7.15
C PRO A 37 11.71 -11.37 6.32
N ALA A 38 12.53 -11.95 5.44
CA ALA A 38 13.40 -11.21 4.53
C ALA A 38 12.81 -11.21 3.11
N TYR A 39 13.03 -10.13 2.37
CA TYR A 39 12.50 -9.96 1.02
C TYR A 39 13.59 -9.47 0.06
N ALA A 40 13.47 -9.90 -1.20
CA ALA A 40 14.31 -9.45 -2.30
C ALA A 40 13.44 -8.90 -3.43
N VAL A 41 13.79 -7.70 -3.95
CA VAL A 41 13.05 -7.11 -5.07
C VAL A 41 13.23 -7.95 -6.34
N ASP A 42 12.14 -8.11 -7.10
CA ASP A 42 12.17 -8.61 -8.48
C ASP A 42 12.23 -7.40 -9.42
N PRO A 43 13.41 -7.07 -9.98
CA PRO A 43 13.57 -5.86 -10.79
C PRO A 43 12.91 -5.97 -12.17
N TYR A 44 12.40 -7.15 -12.55
CA TYR A 44 11.79 -7.42 -13.85
C TYR A 44 10.26 -7.58 -13.78
N TRP A 45 9.67 -7.33 -12.62
CA TRP A 45 8.24 -7.35 -12.43
C TRP A 45 7.64 -5.92 -12.33
N PRO A 46 6.51 -5.62 -12.99
CA PRO A 46 5.84 -6.41 -14.01
C PRO A 46 6.58 -6.38 -15.35
N LYS A 47 6.24 -7.28 -16.26
CA LYS A 47 6.76 -7.27 -17.62
C LYS A 47 6.17 -6.10 -18.43
N PRO A 48 6.82 -5.69 -19.54
CA PRO A 48 6.33 -4.61 -20.38
C PRO A 48 4.89 -4.83 -20.82
N LEU A 49 4.07 -3.79 -20.72
CA LEU A 49 2.69 -3.80 -21.19
C LEU A 49 2.60 -3.84 -22.72
N PRO A 50 1.54 -4.48 -23.27
CA PRO A 50 1.28 -4.43 -24.72
C PRO A 50 0.87 -3.01 -25.16
N ASN A 51 0.71 -2.81 -26.48
CA ASN A 51 0.14 -1.62 -27.09
C ASN A 51 0.87 -0.28 -26.75
N ASN A 52 2.13 -0.34 -26.37
CA ASN A 52 2.86 0.82 -25.88
C ASN A 52 2.14 1.54 -24.73
N TRP A 53 1.49 0.80 -23.85
CA TRP A 53 0.80 1.35 -22.69
C TRP A 53 1.77 1.74 -21.57
N LEU A 54 1.42 2.85 -20.90
CA LEU A 54 2.03 3.28 -19.63
C LEU A 54 0.99 3.28 -18.53
N ILE A 55 1.46 2.98 -17.32
CA ILE A 55 0.69 3.19 -16.10
C ILE A 55 0.94 4.59 -15.54
N GLY A 56 -0.11 5.22 -15.04
CA GLY A 56 -0.01 6.44 -14.23
C GLY A 56 0.26 6.11 -12.77
N GLN A 57 -0.11 7.03 -11.88
CA GLN A 57 -0.03 6.81 -10.42
C GLN A 57 -0.75 5.52 -10.04
N VAL A 58 -0.03 4.58 -9.43
CA VAL A 58 -0.63 3.33 -8.95
C VAL A 58 -1.24 3.59 -7.57
N SER A 59 -2.55 3.70 -7.54
CA SER A 59 -3.29 4.04 -6.33
C SER A 59 -3.73 2.83 -5.52
N GLY A 60 -3.80 1.65 -6.13
CA GLY A 60 -4.20 0.44 -5.45
C GLY A 60 -3.59 -0.81 -6.06
N ILE A 61 -3.38 -1.84 -5.23
CA ILE A 61 -2.90 -3.15 -5.63
C ILE A 61 -3.57 -4.22 -4.76
N ALA A 62 -3.96 -5.32 -5.38
CA ALA A 62 -4.58 -6.45 -4.69
C ALA A 62 -4.12 -7.77 -5.30
N THR A 63 -4.24 -8.85 -4.55
CA THR A 63 -4.03 -10.22 -5.01
C THR A 63 -5.34 -10.98 -4.96
N ASP A 64 -5.55 -11.92 -5.87
CA ASP A 64 -6.70 -12.82 -5.85
C ASP A 64 -6.30 -14.23 -5.38
N LYS A 65 -7.28 -15.13 -5.31
CA LYS A 65 -7.08 -16.53 -4.87
C LYS A 65 -6.21 -17.38 -5.81
N ASN A 66 -5.94 -16.90 -7.03
CA ASN A 66 -5.08 -17.55 -8.01
C ASN A 66 -3.66 -16.96 -8.01
N ASP A 67 -3.35 -16.08 -7.05
CA ASP A 67 -2.14 -15.27 -6.99
C ASP A 67 -1.97 -14.35 -8.21
N HIS A 68 -3.06 -13.94 -8.87
CA HIS A 68 -3.02 -12.86 -9.85
C HIS A 68 -2.99 -11.52 -9.13
N ILE A 69 -2.30 -10.57 -9.74
CA ILE A 69 -2.09 -9.24 -9.20
C ILE A 69 -2.94 -8.23 -9.97
N TRP A 70 -3.80 -7.55 -9.25
CA TRP A 70 -4.68 -6.52 -9.74
C TRP A 70 -4.14 -5.14 -9.39
N VAL A 71 -3.94 -4.32 -10.39
CA VAL A 71 -3.39 -2.97 -10.28
C VAL A 71 -4.45 -1.96 -10.68
N LEU A 72 -4.73 -1.01 -9.80
CA LEU A 72 -5.53 0.17 -10.11
C LEU A 72 -4.62 1.39 -10.22
N HIS A 73 -4.64 2.03 -11.38
CA HIS A 73 -3.85 3.23 -11.58
C HIS A 73 -4.72 4.38 -12.12
N ARG A 74 -4.15 5.58 -12.13
CA ARG A 74 -4.77 6.82 -12.60
C ARG A 74 -4.27 7.18 -13.99
N PRO A 75 -4.94 6.78 -15.07
CA PRO A 75 -4.50 7.13 -16.44
C PRO A 75 -4.34 8.63 -16.66
N ARG A 76 -5.21 9.43 -16.02
CA ARG A 76 -5.20 10.90 -16.10
C ARG A 76 -4.02 11.58 -15.42
N SER A 77 -3.23 10.84 -14.66
CA SER A 77 -2.02 11.35 -14.01
C SER A 77 -0.78 11.34 -14.93
N LEU A 78 -0.90 10.77 -16.12
CA LEU A 78 0.16 10.82 -17.12
C LEU A 78 0.29 12.22 -17.70
N ALA A 79 1.52 12.71 -17.72
CA ALA A 79 1.84 14.03 -18.26
C ALA A 79 1.84 14.04 -19.82
N PRO A 80 1.70 15.21 -20.48
CA PRO A 80 1.65 15.28 -21.93
C PRO A 80 2.91 14.75 -22.65
N ASP A 81 4.06 14.79 -22.01
CA ASP A 81 5.31 14.23 -22.54
C ASP A 81 5.36 12.69 -22.45
N GLU A 82 4.66 12.11 -21.49
CA GLU A 82 4.48 10.65 -21.37
C GLU A 82 3.47 10.11 -22.40
N LEU A 83 2.60 10.94 -22.95
CA LEU A 83 1.56 10.61 -23.93
C LEU A 83 1.89 11.08 -25.34
N ALA A 84 3.16 11.08 -25.72
CA ALA A 84 3.63 11.67 -26.99
C ALA A 84 3.04 11.01 -28.24
N ALA A 85 2.56 9.76 -28.17
CA ALA A 85 1.87 9.09 -29.27
C ALA A 85 0.45 9.63 -29.53
N THR A 86 -0.15 10.32 -28.54
CA THR A 86 -1.56 10.80 -28.64
C THR A 86 -1.69 12.20 -29.25
N THR A 87 -0.58 12.90 -29.56
CA THR A 87 -0.62 14.23 -30.15
C THR A 87 -0.94 14.17 -31.64
N THR A 88 -1.41 15.29 -32.23
CA THR A 88 -1.70 15.38 -33.66
C THR A 88 -0.85 16.48 -34.31
N PRO A 89 0.14 16.15 -35.15
CA PRO A 89 0.63 14.79 -35.42
C PRO A 89 1.34 14.15 -34.21
N PRO A 90 1.47 12.81 -34.15
CA PRO A 90 2.19 12.14 -33.07
C PRO A 90 3.65 12.60 -32.99
N ARG A 91 4.12 12.94 -31.76
CA ARG A 91 5.52 13.33 -31.51
C ARG A 91 6.44 12.13 -31.33
N ALA A 92 5.88 10.96 -30.98
CA ALA A 92 6.62 9.71 -30.82
C ALA A 92 5.72 8.50 -31.13
N LYS A 93 6.32 7.30 -31.26
CA LYS A 93 5.60 6.03 -31.42
C LYS A 93 5.01 5.51 -30.10
N CYS A 94 5.55 5.91 -28.97
CA CYS A 94 5.10 5.63 -27.61
C CYS A 94 4.69 6.96 -26.96
N CYS A 95 3.75 7.04 -26.06
CA CYS A 95 3.00 5.95 -25.45
C CYS A 95 1.53 6.35 -25.30
N PHE A 96 0.72 5.40 -24.87
CA PHE A 96 -0.71 5.57 -24.58
C PHE A 96 -0.98 5.23 -23.11
N ALA A 97 -2.02 5.82 -22.52
CA ALA A 97 -2.46 5.43 -21.20
C ALA A 97 -3.06 4.01 -21.22
N ALA A 98 -2.64 3.17 -20.27
CA ALA A 98 -3.28 1.88 -20.05
C ALA A 98 -4.71 2.04 -19.51
N PRO A 99 -5.60 1.04 -19.64
CA PRO A 99 -6.87 0.99 -18.92
C PRO A 99 -6.65 1.08 -17.40
N PRO A 100 -7.56 1.70 -16.62
CA PRO A 100 -7.37 1.94 -15.19
C PRO A 100 -7.13 0.69 -14.34
N VAL A 101 -7.73 -0.44 -14.69
CA VAL A 101 -7.61 -1.73 -14.02
C VAL A 101 -6.79 -2.67 -14.89
N LEU A 102 -5.74 -3.23 -14.32
CA LEU A 102 -4.86 -4.20 -14.99
C LEU A 102 -4.74 -5.46 -14.15
N GLU A 103 -4.75 -6.61 -14.80
CA GLU A 103 -4.49 -7.91 -14.19
C GLU A 103 -3.19 -8.50 -14.74
N PHE A 104 -2.36 -9.01 -13.84
CA PHE A 104 -1.13 -9.71 -14.16
C PHE A 104 -1.14 -11.09 -13.51
N ASP A 105 -0.47 -12.05 -14.16
CA ASP A 105 -0.11 -13.26 -13.44
C ASP A 105 1.04 -12.98 -12.44
N ARG A 106 1.35 -13.98 -11.62
CA ARG A 106 2.41 -13.87 -10.63
C ARG A 106 3.79 -13.57 -11.23
N GLU A 107 4.04 -14.03 -12.46
CA GLU A 107 5.27 -13.82 -13.22
C GLU A 107 5.34 -12.42 -13.87
N GLY A 108 4.26 -11.62 -13.74
CA GLY A 108 4.16 -10.25 -14.26
C GLY A 108 3.70 -10.16 -15.71
N ASN A 109 3.22 -11.25 -16.31
CA ASN A 109 2.62 -11.19 -17.63
C ASN A 109 1.25 -10.50 -17.53
N PHE A 110 1.00 -9.56 -18.44
CA PHE A 110 -0.30 -8.92 -18.57
C PHE A 110 -1.36 -9.92 -19.04
N LEU A 111 -2.48 -10.01 -18.32
CA LEU A 111 -3.59 -10.89 -18.64
C LEU A 111 -4.76 -10.13 -19.25
N ARG A 112 -5.19 -9.03 -18.65
CA ARG A 112 -6.30 -8.19 -19.12
C ARG A 112 -6.24 -6.77 -18.55
N GLY A 113 -6.99 -5.86 -19.19
CA GLY A 113 -7.17 -4.50 -18.67
C GLY A 113 -8.53 -3.95 -19.10
N TRP A 114 -9.18 -3.21 -18.20
CA TRP A 114 -10.50 -2.62 -18.41
C TRP A 114 -10.72 -1.42 -17.48
N GLY A 115 -11.89 -0.80 -17.57
CA GLY A 115 -12.34 0.27 -16.69
C GLY A 115 -12.50 1.61 -17.39
N GLY A 116 -12.91 2.61 -16.64
CA GLY A 116 -13.32 3.91 -17.14
C GLY A 116 -14.84 4.06 -17.16
N ALA A 117 -15.33 5.19 -17.68
CA ALA A 117 -16.74 5.50 -17.74
C ALA A 117 -17.54 4.44 -18.51
N GLY A 118 -18.72 4.10 -18.03
CA GLY A 118 -19.61 3.12 -18.62
C GLY A 118 -21.06 3.36 -18.26
N ALA A 119 -21.95 2.54 -18.77
CA ALA A 119 -23.38 2.67 -18.52
C ALA A 119 -23.78 2.06 -17.17
N GLY A 120 -24.59 2.79 -16.39
CA GLY A 120 -25.22 2.30 -15.16
C GLY A 120 -24.38 2.44 -13.90
N TYR A 121 -23.23 3.08 -13.97
CA TYR A 121 -22.38 3.38 -12.80
C TYR A 121 -21.58 4.68 -12.99
N ASP A 122 -21.07 5.19 -11.89
CA ASP A 122 -20.26 6.39 -11.85
C ASP A 122 -18.79 6.03 -11.62
N TRP A 123 -17.95 6.06 -12.69
CA TRP A 123 -16.52 5.77 -12.55
C TRP A 123 -15.81 6.86 -11.75
N PRO A 124 -14.91 6.51 -10.80
CA PRO A 124 -14.19 7.48 -10.00
C PRO A 124 -13.41 8.49 -10.86
N LYS A 125 -13.46 9.76 -10.45
CA LYS A 125 -12.64 10.81 -11.06
C LYS A 125 -11.18 10.71 -10.66
N ASN A 126 -10.90 10.15 -9.48
CA ASN A 126 -9.55 9.89 -8.98
C ASN A 126 -9.52 8.52 -8.33
N GLU A 127 -9.16 7.50 -9.10
CA GLU A 127 -9.11 6.10 -8.67
C GLU A 127 -8.24 5.98 -7.42
N HIS A 128 -8.68 5.16 -6.42
CA HIS A 128 -7.95 5.07 -5.16
C HIS A 128 -7.78 3.63 -4.65
N GLY A 129 -8.82 3.01 -4.13
CA GLY A 129 -8.75 1.66 -3.55
C GLY A 129 -9.21 0.58 -4.52
N ILE A 130 -8.54 -0.56 -4.50
CA ILE A 130 -8.97 -1.80 -5.17
C ILE A 130 -8.91 -2.96 -4.18
N TYR A 131 -9.91 -3.82 -4.24
CA TYR A 131 -9.95 -5.07 -3.50
C TYR A 131 -10.55 -6.18 -4.37
N VAL A 132 -9.99 -7.38 -4.29
CA VAL A 132 -10.54 -8.57 -4.95
C VAL A 132 -11.14 -9.47 -3.90
N ASP A 133 -12.45 -9.69 -3.98
CA ASP A 133 -13.12 -10.56 -3.03
C ASP A 133 -12.84 -12.05 -3.31
N PRO A 134 -13.03 -12.95 -2.33
CA PRO A 134 -12.77 -14.39 -2.50
C PRO A 134 -13.58 -15.05 -3.61
N THR A 135 -14.65 -14.41 -4.11
CA THR A 135 -15.44 -14.89 -5.24
C THR A 135 -14.91 -14.40 -6.58
N GLY A 136 -13.88 -13.51 -6.56
CA GLY A 136 -13.22 -12.96 -7.74
C GLY A 136 -13.85 -11.66 -8.26
N ASN A 137 -14.75 -11.02 -7.50
CA ASN A 137 -15.25 -9.72 -7.88
C ASN A 137 -14.28 -8.61 -7.45
N ILE A 138 -14.24 -7.56 -8.26
CA ILE A 138 -13.36 -6.41 -8.07
C ILE A 138 -14.15 -5.26 -7.48
N TRP A 139 -13.69 -4.75 -6.34
CA TRP A 139 -14.25 -3.58 -5.68
C TRP A 139 -13.33 -2.39 -5.86
N ILE A 140 -13.88 -1.23 -6.23
CA ILE A 140 -13.11 -0.02 -6.56
C ILE A 140 -13.73 1.18 -5.87
N GLY A 141 -12.87 2.00 -5.25
CA GLY A 141 -13.22 3.29 -4.69
C GLY A 141 -12.41 4.43 -5.32
N GLY A 142 -12.80 5.67 -5.04
CA GLY A 142 -12.10 6.85 -5.47
C GLY A 142 -12.00 7.90 -4.36
N ASN A 143 -11.14 8.91 -4.54
CA ASN A 143 -10.93 9.94 -3.53
C ASN A 143 -10.99 11.39 -4.07
N ASP A 144 -11.51 11.62 -5.28
CA ASP A 144 -11.94 12.95 -5.68
C ASP A 144 -13.09 13.45 -4.77
N PRO A 145 -13.26 14.74 -4.54
CA PRO A 145 -14.41 15.27 -3.76
C PRO A 145 -15.77 14.78 -4.21
N ALA A 146 -15.92 14.34 -5.45
CA ALA A 146 -17.15 13.76 -5.96
C ALA A 146 -17.21 12.22 -5.86
N ASP A 147 -16.12 11.55 -5.51
CA ASP A 147 -16.04 10.09 -5.48
C ASP A 147 -16.54 9.52 -4.14
N ASN A 148 -17.85 9.58 -3.92
CA ASN A 148 -18.50 9.16 -2.68
C ASN A 148 -19.22 7.82 -2.84
N MET A 149 -18.62 6.90 -3.61
CA MET A 149 -19.16 5.59 -3.91
C MET A 149 -18.07 4.52 -3.97
N VAL A 150 -18.50 3.27 -3.84
CA VAL A 150 -17.72 2.07 -4.13
C VAL A 150 -18.44 1.27 -5.20
N LEU A 151 -17.71 0.78 -6.18
CA LEU A 151 -18.20 0.00 -7.33
C LEU A 151 -17.78 -1.45 -7.21
N LYS A 152 -18.64 -2.37 -7.63
CA LYS A 152 -18.37 -3.81 -7.74
C LYS A 152 -18.47 -4.25 -9.20
N PHE A 153 -17.47 -5.00 -9.65
CA PHE A 153 -17.41 -5.58 -10.99
C PHE A 153 -17.05 -7.06 -10.95
N THR A 154 -17.35 -7.80 -12.03
CA THR A 154 -16.69 -9.10 -12.25
C THR A 154 -15.23 -8.90 -12.64
N ALA A 155 -14.45 -9.98 -12.66
CA ALA A 155 -13.06 -9.95 -13.15
C ALA A 155 -12.93 -9.44 -14.60
N GLU A 156 -13.96 -9.62 -15.42
CA GLU A 156 -14.03 -9.15 -16.83
C GLU A 156 -14.47 -7.70 -16.95
N GLY A 157 -14.73 -6.99 -15.84
CA GLY A 157 -15.17 -5.60 -15.84
C GLY A 157 -16.67 -5.39 -16.07
N LYS A 158 -17.51 -6.43 -15.92
CA LYS A 158 -18.97 -6.27 -15.95
C LYS A 158 -19.44 -5.65 -14.63
N PHE A 159 -20.13 -4.51 -14.70
CA PHE A 159 -20.70 -3.84 -13.54
C PHE A 159 -21.74 -4.72 -12.81
N LEU A 160 -21.68 -4.75 -11.49
CA LEU A 160 -22.57 -5.53 -10.62
C LEU A 160 -23.34 -4.65 -9.64
N MET A 161 -22.66 -3.67 -8.98
CA MET A 161 -23.26 -2.88 -7.90
C MET A 161 -22.51 -1.57 -7.69
N GLN A 162 -23.22 -0.56 -7.21
CA GLN A 162 -22.67 0.67 -6.65
C GLN A 162 -23.26 0.92 -5.26
N ILE A 163 -22.41 1.23 -4.28
CA ILE A 163 -22.78 1.67 -2.94
C ILE A 163 -22.40 3.15 -2.82
N GLY A 164 -23.36 4.00 -2.41
CA GLY A 164 -23.16 5.44 -2.45
C GLY A 164 -23.40 6.03 -3.83
N SER A 165 -23.13 7.33 -3.98
CA SER A 165 -23.31 8.04 -5.24
C SER A 165 -22.35 9.23 -5.33
N PRO A 166 -22.02 9.72 -6.54
CA PRO A 166 -21.22 10.92 -6.68
C PRO A 166 -21.91 12.13 -6.06
N GLY A 167 -21.11 13.09 -5.62
CA GLY A 167 -21.62 14.35 -5.09
C GLY A 167 -21.08 14.70 -3.71
N LYS A 168 -21.88 15.45 -2.93
CA LYS A 168 -21.46 15.92 -1.61
C LYS A 168 -21.70 14.84 -0.55
N SER A 169 -20.69 14.57 0.29
CA SER A 169 -20.88 13.74 1.48
C SER A 169 -21.90 14.36 2.43
N LEU A 170 -22.67 13.51 3.10
CA LEU A 170 -23.62 13.88 4.16
C LEU A 170 -23.02 13.74 5.57
N GLY A 171 -21.70 13.54 5.68
CA GLY A 171 -20.97 13.40 6.93
C GLY A 171 -20.82 11.96 7.40
N SER A 172 -20.01 11.77 8.45
CA SER A 172 -19.58 10.46 8.95
C SER A 172 -20.70 9.62 9.59
N ASN A 173 -21.85 10.22 9.90
CA ASN A 173 -23.00 9.49 10.45
C ASN A 173 -24.07 9.15 9.40
N SER A 174 -23.85 9.48 8.12
CA SER A 174 -24.76 9.08 7.04
C SER A 174 -24.73 7.56 6.84
N THR A 175 -25.90 6.94 6.69
CA THR A 175 -26.04 5.50 6.42
C THR A 175 -26.22 5.18 4.93
N THR A 176 -26.30 6.21 4.08
CA THR A 176 -26.59 6.08 2.65
C THR A 176 -25.51 6.66 1.75
N GLN A 177 -24.70 7.59 2.26
CA GLN A 177 -23.69 8.29 1.47
C GLN A 177 -22.31 8.09 2.06
N LEU A 178 -21.31 7.84 1.19
CA LEU A 178 -19.91 7.78 1.56
C LEU A 178 -19.26 9.17 1.49
N GLY A 179 -18.03 9.27 1.96
CA GLY A 179 -17.23 10.47 1.93
C GLY A 179 -15.80 10.18 1.50
N ARG A 180 -15.60 9.85 0.22
CA ARG A 180 -14.29 9.54 -0.37
C ARG A 180 -13.65 8.30 0.26
N PRO A 181 -14.20 7.10 0.02
CA PRO A 181 -13.73 5.85 0.59
C PRO A 181 -12.30 5.53 0.15
N ALA A 182 -11.47 5.08 1.09
CA ALA A 182 -10.06 4.81 0.83
C ALA A 182 -9.77 3.35 0.49
N HIS A 183 -10.30 2.42 1.26
CA HIS A 183 -10.06 0.98 1.10
C HIS A 183 -11.27 0.17 1.59
N MET A 184 -11.36 -1.08 1.14
CA MET A 184 -12.42 -1.99 1.55
C MET A 184 -11.91 -3.42 1.63
N GLU A 185 -12.57 -4.25 2.45
CA GLU A 185 -12.34 -5.69 2.56
C GLU A 185 -13.61 -6.44 2.94
N LEU A 186 -13.82 -7.63 2.37
CA LEU A 186 -15.00 -8.46 2.58
C LEU A 186 -14.73 -9.55 3.63
N ASP A 187 -15.56 -9.59 4.66
CA ASP A 187 -15.72 -10.77 5.51
C ASP A 187 -16.66 -11.77 4.82
N GLN A 188 -16.07 -12.73 4.11
CA GLN A 188 -16.85 -13.71 3.35
C GLN A 188 -17.83 -14.52 4.20
N PRO A 189 -17.47 -15.00 5.43
CA PRO A 189 -18.41 -15.79 6.24
C PRO A 189 -19.70 -15.06 6.63
N THR A 190 -19.63 -13.74 6.83
CA THR A 190 -20.79 -12.92 7.20
C THR A 190 -21.36 -12.12 6.03
N ASN A 191 -20.72 -12.17 4.85
CA ASN A 191 -21.02 -11.36 3.66
C ASN A 191 -21.02 -9.85 3.97
N GLU A 192 -20.07 -9.39 4.79
CA GLU A 192 -19.99 -8.00 5.23
C GLU A 192 -18.80 -7.30 4.58
N LEU A 193 -19.08 -6.22 3.85
CA LEU A 193 -18.08 -5.34 3.26
C LEU A 193 -17.73 -4.23 4.24
N PHE A 194 -16.52 -4.26 4.76
CA PHE A 194 -15.94 -3.21 5.59
C PHE A 194 -15.29 -2.17 4.69
N ILE A 195 -15.62 -0.91 4.88
CA ILE A 195 -15.07 0.21 4.11
C ILE A 195 -14.49 1.23 5.09
N VAL A 196 -13.22 1.62 4.91
CA VAL A 196 -12.71 2.86 5.51
C VAL A 196 -13.12 4.02 4.62
N ASP A 197 -13.99 4.84 5.18
CA ASP A 197 -14.58 6.02 4.54
C ASP A 197 -13.91 7.25 5.12
N GLY A 198 -12.69 7.57 4.61
CA GLY A 198 -11.70 8.30 5.37
C GLY A 198 -11.21 9.63 4.82
N TYR A 199 -11.27 9.91 3.52
CA TYR A 199 -10.72 11.16 2.98
C TYR A 199 -11.60 12.40 3.24
N GLN A 200 -12.88 12.17 3.50
CA GLN A 200 -13.80 13.24 3.93
C GLN A 200 -14.51 12.87 5.22
N ASN A 201 -15.01 11.63 5.34
CA ASN A 201 -15.57 11.08 6.56
C ASN A 201 -14.47 10.50 7.47
N ARG A 202 -14.82 10.07 8.69
CA ARG A 202 -13.89 9.62 9.74
C ARG A 202 -14.36 8.32 10.37
N ARG A 203 -14.53 7.28 9.54
CA ARG A 203 -15.19 6.05 10.00
C ARG A 203 -14.74 4.79 9.28
N VAL A 204 -15.01 3.67 9.91
CA VAL A 204 -15.27 2.39 9.26
C VAL A 204 -16.77 2.25 9.11
N ILE A 205 -17.26 1.85 7.94
CA ILE A 205 -18.68 1.58 7.69
C ILE A 205 -18.82 0.22 7.04
N VAL A 206 -19.88 -0.50 7.40
CA VAL A 206 -20.12 -1.88 6.98
C VAL A 206 -21.44 -1.99 6.25
N PHE A 207 -21.39 -2.66 5.09
CA PHE A 207 -22.56 -2.96 4.27
C PHE A 207 -22.67 -4.46 4.01
N ASP A 208 -23.85 -4.92 3.69
CA ASP A 208 -24.04 -6.23 3.09
C ASP A 208 -23.50 -6.23 1.66
N ALA A 209 -22.58 -7.14 1.34
CA ALA A 209 -21.87 -7.15 0.06
C ALA A 209 -22.71 -7.65 -1.14
N THR A 210 -23.90 -8.20 -0.89
CA THR A 210 -24.84 -8.65 -1.93
C THR A 210 -25.90 -7.61 -2.22
N THR A 211 -26.42 -6.94 -1.17
CA THR A 211 -27.56 -6.02 -1.29
C THR A 211 -27.18 -4.55 -1.23
N GLY A 212 -25.97 -4.23 -0.72
CA GLY A 212 -25.56 -2.86 -0.45
C GLY A 212 -26.29 -2.22 0.74
N VAL A 213 -27.00 -3.01 1.56
CA VAL A 213 -27.72 -2.49 2.74
C VAL A 213 -26.74 -2.19 3.86
N TYR A 214 -26.86 -0.99 4.44
CA TYR A 214 -26.08 -0.56 5.60
C TYR A 214 -26.30 -1.47 6.81
N LYS A 215 -25.22 -1.76 7.56
CA LYS A 215 -25.28 -2.56 8.79
C LYS A 215 -24.87 -1.76 10.04
N ARG A 216 -23.70 -1.14 10.03
CA ARG A 216 -23.14 -0.38 11.16
C ARG A 216 -21.96 0.49 10.73
N HIS A 217 -21.54 1.39 11.58
CA HIS A 217 -20.30 2.14 11.44
C HIS A 217 -19.76 2.56 12.82
N TRP A 218 -18.50 2.95 12.87
CA TRP A 218 -17.84 3.48 14.06
C TRP A 218 -16.64 4.36 13.70
N GLY A 219 -16.28 5.24 14.62
CA GLY A 219 -15.08 6.08 14.57
C GLY A 219 -13.92 5.51 15.38
N ALA A 220 -12.92 6.32 15.66
CA ALA A 220 -11.81 5.92 16.51
C ALA A 220 -12.28 5.48 17.90
N PHE A 221 -11.59 4.51 18.49
CA PHE A 221 -11.91 3.89 19.78
C PHE A 221 -13.32 3.27 19.87
N GLY A 222 -14.00 3.03 18.73
CA GLY A 222 -15.36 2.54 18.68
C GLY A 222 -16.43 3.60 18.97
N ASN A 223 -16.04 4.85 19.05
CA ASN A 223 -16.95 5.98 19.30
C ASN A 223 -17.85 6.28 18.09
N VAL A 224 -18.93 6.99 18.33
CA VAL A 224 -19.68 7.62 17.25
C VAL A 224 -18.76 8.61 16.52
N PRO A 225 -18.66 8.58 15.18
CA PRO A 225 -17.83 9.52 14.44
C PRO A 225 -18.26 10.97 14.67
N ASP A 226 -17.27 11.85 14.80
CA ASP A 226 -17.47 13.28 14.88
C ASP A 226 -16.65 13.98 13.78
N ASP A 227 -17.31 14.79 12.97
CA ASP A 227 -16.70 15.52 11.86
C ASP A 227 -16.07 16.85 12.28
N ALA A 228 -16.07 17.16 13.57
CA ALA A 228 -15.39 18.34 14.09
C ALA A 228 -13.92 18.35 13.70
N LYS A 229 -13.41 19.52 13.34
CA LYS A 229 -12.02 19.68 12.97
C LYS A 229 -11.12 19.42 14.19
N ILE A 230 -10.21 18.48 14.04
CA ILE A 230 -9.21 18.14 15.06
C ILE A 230 -7.81 18.43 14.50
N PRO A 231 -6.80 18.67 15.39
CA PRO A 231 -5.41 18.69 14.97
C PRO A 231 -5.03 17.37 14.29
N ASP A 232 -4.24 17.46 13.24
CA ASP A 232 -3.64 16.27 12.61
C ASP A 232 -2.44 15.78 13.44
N HIS A 233 -2.10 14.48 13.26
CA HIS A 233 -0.91 13.84 13.82
C HIS A 233 -0.88 13.69 15.34
N ASP A 234 -2.05 13.45 15.93
CA ASP A 234 -2.16 13.10 17.33
C ASP A 234 -2.57 11.62 17.50
N PRO A 235 -1.65 10.72 17.89
CA PRO A 235 -1.99 9.31 18.15
C PRO A 235 -3.00 9.11 19.29
N GLN A 236 -3.25 10.13 20.10
CA GLN A 236 -4.25 10.12 21.16
C GLN A 236 -5.57 10.79 20.76
N SER A 237 -5.67 11.30 19.55
CA SER A 237 -6.91 11.94 19.05
C SER A 237 -8.11 11.03 19.25
N PRO A 238 -9.24 11.54 19.81
CA PRO A 238 -10.46 10.77 20.03
C PRO A 238 -11.19 10.41 18.73
N GLN A 239 -10.80 11.01 17.61
CA GLN A 239 -11.36 10.76 16.28
C GLN A 239 -10.31 10.18 15.34
N PHE A 240 -10.75 9.48 14.29
CA PHE A 240 -9.86 9.19 13.16
C PHE A 240 -9.42 10.50 12.50
N GLY A 241 -8.18 10.55 12.08
CA GLY A 241 -7.64 11.64 11.28
C GLY A 241 -8.25 11.67 9.88
N GLN A 242 -8.11 12.80 9.20
CA GLN A 242 -8.50 12.88 7.79
C GLN A 242 -7.59 11.97 6.96
N GLY A 243 -8.19 11.01 6.26
CA GLY A 243 -7.46 9.99 5.51
C GLY A 243 -7.18 8.73 6.34
N VAL A 244 -8.13 8.30 7.22
CA VAL A 244 -8.13 6.90 7.67
C VAL A 244 -8.17 6.01 6.42
N HIS A 245 -7.18 5.08 6.29
CA HIS A 245 -6.74 4.70 4.95
C HIS A 245 -6.87 3.22 4.61
N CYS A 246 -6.65 2.30 5.55
CA CYS A 246 -6.83 0.89 5.31
C CYS A 246 -7.75 0.23 6.34
N VAL A 247 -8.44 -0.83 5.92
CA VAL A 247 -9.08 -1.83 6.78
C VAL A 247 -8.57 -3.21 6.38
N ARG A 248 -8.19 -4.04 7.37
CA ARG A 248 -7.73 -5.41 7.15
C ARG A 248 -8.37 -6.36 8.15
N LEU A 249 -8.92 -7.45 7.63
CA LEU A 249 -9.53 -8.50 8.43
C LEU A 249 -8.49 -9.58 8.70
N MET A 250 -8.28 -9.89 9.99
CA MET A 250 -7.32 -10.91 10.39
C MET A 250 -7.99 -12.28 10.59
N LYS A 251 -7.22 -13.37 10.52
CA LYS A 251 -7.71 -14.73 10.73
C LYS A 251 -8.34 -14.94 12.11
N ASP A 252 -7.88 -14.19 13.12
CA ASP A 252 -8.42 -14.19 14.48
C ASP A 252 -9.69 -13.33 14.64
N GLN A 253 -10.29 -12.90 13.53
CA GLN A 253 -11.53 -12.11 13.47
C GLN A 253 -11.37 -10.67 13.97
N THR A 254 -10.14 -10.17 14.15
CA THR A 254 -9.89 -8.75 14.46
C THR A 254 -9.85 -7.91 13.19
N VAL A 255 -10.18 -6.64 13.34
CA VAL A 255 -10.20 -5.62 12.27
C VAL A 255 -9.11 -4.58 12.55
N PHE A 256 -8.12 -4.52 11.69
CA PHE A 256 -7.04 -3.54 11.76
C PHE A 256 -7.38 -2.33 10.88
N VAL A 257 -7.30 -1.14 11.44
CA VAL A 257 -7.63 0.12 10.76
C VAL A 257 -6.43 1.05 10.78
N CYS A 258 -5.97 1.44 9.60
CA CYS A 258 -4.86 2.38 9.44
C CYS A 258 -5.35 3.82 9.59
N ASP A 259 -5.17 4.40 10.76
CA ASP A 259 -5.40 5.83 10.99
C ASP A 259 -4.14 6.62 10.63
N ARG A 260 -3.93 6.75 9.32
CA ARG A 260 -2.70 7.28 8.70
C ARG A 260 -2.34 8.67 9.21
N ALA A 261 -3.30 9.58 9.28
CA ALA A 261 -3.05 10.95 9.69
C ALA A 261 -2.64 11.06 11.17
N ASN A 262 -3.02 10.09 12.00
CA ASN A 262 -2.66 10.03 13.42
C ASN A 262 -1.52 9.03 13.72
N ASN A 263 -0.84 8.51 12.72
CA ASN A 263 0.30 7.58 12.85
C ASN A 263 0.01 6.39 13.75
N ARG A 264 -1.16 5.77 13.60
CA ARG A 264 -1.58 4.63 14.43
C ARG A 264 -2.37 3.59 13.64
N ILE A 265 -2.33 2.39 14.13
CA ILE A 265 -3.22 1.31 13.74
C ILE A 265 -4.14 1.05 14.92
N GLN A 266 -5.44 1.12 14.72
CA GLN A 266 -6.40 0.72 15.74
C GLN A 266 -6.99 -0.66 15.43
N VAL A 267 -7.14 -1.49 16.45
CA VAL A 267 -7.62 -2.85 16.35
C VAL A 267 -9.01 -2.95 17.00
N PHE A 268 -9.94 -3.52 16.27
CA PHE A 268 -11.33 -3.67 16.68
C PHE A 268 -11.80 -5.13 16.54
N SER A 269 -12.89 -5.46 17.22
CA SER A 269 -13.73 -6.58 16.80
C SER A 269 -14.58 -6.21 15.59
N LYS A 270 -15.21 -7.19 14.94
CA LYS A 270 -16.05 -6.94 13.75
C LYS A 270 -17.29 -6.09 14.02
N ASP A 271 -17.74 -6.03 15.26
CA ASP A 271 -18.86 -5.17 15.71
C ASP A 271 -18.42 -3.74 16.07
N GLY A 272 -17.12 -3.40 15.88
CA GLY A 272 -16.58 -2.06 16.10
C GLY A 272 -16.12 -1.77 17.52
N LYS A 273 -16.07 -2.77 18.41
CA LYS A 273 -15.53 -2.59 19.76
C LYS A 273 -14.01 -2.46 19.71
N PHE A 274 -13.48 -1.37 20.26
CA PHE A 274 -12.04 -1.13 20.35
C PHE A 274 -11.35 -2.16 21.25
N ILE A 275 -10.21 -2.65 20.80
CA ILE A 275 -9.38 -3.64 21.52
C ILE A 275 -8.08 -3.00 21.96
N ARG A 276 -7.30 -2.43 21.03
CA ARG A 276 -5.99 -1.81 21.28
C ARG A 276 -5.55 -0.94 20.13
N GLN A 277 -4.45 -0.21 20.31
CA GLN A 277 -3.78 0.50 19.21
C GLN A 277 -2.28 0.24 19.19
N ILE A 278 -1.68 0.45 18.03
CA ILE A 278 -0.25 0.47 17.79
C ILE A 278 0.09 1.85 17.24
N VAL A 279 0.96 2.58 17.91
CA VAL A 279 1.54 3.83 17.39
C VAL A 279 2.71 3.45 16.50
N THR A 280 2.70 3.88 15.24
CA THR A 280 3.69 3.43 14.25
C THR A 280 4.97 4.26 14.27
N GLU A 281 4.87 5.58 14.26
CA GLU A 281 6.02 6.49 14.30
C GLU A 281 5.56 7.88 14.75
N PRO A 282 5.83 8.27 15.99
CA PRO A 282 5.29 9.53 16.53
C PRO A 282 5.98 10.79 15.96
N ASN A 283 7.18 10.66 15.38
CA ASN A 283 8.00 11.81 15.00
C ASN A 283 7.85 12.21 13.52
N THR A 284 7.15 11.41 12.72
CA THR A 284 6.87 11.69 11.31
C THR A 284 5.36 11.67 11.06
N ARG A 285 4.92 11.84 9.82
CA ARG A 285 3.49 11.98 9.50
C ARG A 285 3.08 10.92 8.48
N ASN A 286 1.82 10.50 8.51
CA ASN A 286 1.23 9.62 7.51
C ASN A 286 1.97 8.28 7.32
N THR A 287 2.39 7.67 8.42
CA THR A 287 3.32 6.54 8.44
C THR A 287 2.66 5.17 8.22
N VAL A 288 1.35 5.09 8.13
CA VAL A 288 0.65 3.84 7.86
C VAL A 288 -0.36 4.03 6.73
N ALA A 289 0.15 3.94 5.49
CA ALA A 289 -0.71 4.03 4.32
C ALA A 289 -1.54 2.75 4.15
N ASP A 290 -0.91 1.58 4.26
CA ASP A 290 -1.59 0.29 4.17
C ASP A 290 -0.80 -0.76 4.93
N LEU A 291 -1.37 -1.94 5.16
CA LEU A 291 -0.68 -3.07 5.76
C LEU A 291 -1.23 -4.41 5.24
N VAL A 292 -0.41 -5.44 5.31
CA VAL A 292 -0.86 -6.83 5.09
C VAL A 292 -0.25 -7.73 6.17
N PRO A 293 -0.99 -8.74 6.67
CA PRO A 293 -0.41 -9.74 7.57
C PRO A 293 0.42 -10.76 6.80
N THR A 294 1.41 -11.35 7.45
CA THR A 294 2.14 -12.51 6.91
C THR A 294 1.24 -13.74 6.78
N GLN A 295 1.60 -14.65 5.87
CA GLN A 295 0.76 -15.80 5.50
C GLN A 295 0.85 -16.98 6.51
N ASP A 296 1.74 -16.91 7.50
CA ASP A 296 1.80 -17.92 8.56
C ASP A 296 0.46 -18.03 9.31
N PRO A 297 0.12 -19.19 9.90
CA PRO A 297 -1.17 -19.39 10.54
C PRO A 297 -1.51 -18.40 11.66
N ALA A 298 -0.48 -17.93 12.39
CA ALA A 298 -0.63 -16.97 13.47
C ALA A 298 -0.64 -15.52 12.97
N GLN A 299 -0.30 -15.28 11.70
CA GLN A 299 -0.09 -13.93 11.14
C GLN A 299 0.81 -13.10 12.06
N LYS A 300 1.98 -13.69 12.40
CA LYS A 300 2.89 -13.18 13.43
C LYS A 300 3.36 -11.75 13.15
N TYR A 301 3.53 -11.40 11.89
CA TYR A 301 3.98 -10.07 11.49
C TYR A 301 2.92 -9.36 10.63
N ILE A 302 2.98 -8.04 10.64
CA ILE A 302 2.34 -7.17 9.67
C ILE A 302 3.41 -6.41 8.90
N LEU A 303 3.18 -6.25 7.60
CA LEU A 303 4.03 -5.49 6.69
C LEU A 303 3.33 -4.16 6.42
N VAL A 304 3.88 -3.08 6.92
CA VAL A 304 3.26 -1.76 6.92
C VAL A 304 3.92 -0.86 5.89
N ALA A 305 3.16 -0.40 4.91
CA ALA A 305 3.61 0.58 3.93
C ALA A 305 3.67 1.97 4.58
N ASP A 306 4.88 2.47 4.79
CA ASP A 306 5.14 3.81 5.31
C ASP A 306 5.36 4.79 4.15
N GLY A 307 4.31 5.50 3.79
CA GLY A 307 4.32 6.40 2.63
C GLY A 307 5.20 7.63 2.81
N SER A 308 5.47 8.04 4.03
CA SER A 308 6.30 9.21 4.32
C SER A 308 7.78 8.90 4.39
N ASN A 309 8.14 7.77 5.01
CA ASN A 309 9.53 7.34 5.10
C ASN A 309 9.97 6.51 3.89
N ASN A 310 9.02 6.14 3.00
CA ASN A 310 9.28 5.37 1.79
C ASN A 310 9.96 4.02 2.11
N GLU A 311 9.34 3.27 3.00
CA GLU A 311 9.78 1.94 3.39
C GLU A 311 8.58 1.03 3.69
N VAL A 312 8.79 -0.27 3.70
CA VAL A 312 7.85 -1.22 4.30
C VAL A 312 8.43 -1.68 5.62
N ARG A 313 7.73 -1.40 6.73
CA ARG A 313 8.12 -1.86 8.06
C ARG A 313 7.60 -3.25 8.33
N ILE A 314 8.44 -4.11 8.84
CA ILE A 314 8.08 -5.45 9.34
C ILE A 314 7.86 -5.32 10.84
N MET A 315 6.62 -5.46 11.28
CA MET A 315 6.25 -5.24 12.67
C MET A 315 5.67 -6.53 13.27
N VAL A 316 6.00 -6.81 14.53
CA VAL A 316 5.31 -7.86 15.29
C VAL A 316 3.86 -7.44 15.48
N ARG A 317 2.92 -8.22 14.95
CA ARG A 317 1.49 -7.88 14.93
C ARG A 317 0.92 -7.58 16.32
N GLU A 318 1.36 -8.30 17.32
CA GLU A 318 0.85 -8.17 18.69
C GLU A 318 1.37 -6.92 19.40
N THR A 319 2.66 -6.65 19.29
CA THR A 319 3.33 -5.58 20.06
C THR A 319 3.53 -4.28 19.28
N GLY A 320 3.54 -4.36 17.96
CA GLY A 320 3.93 -3.24 17.09
C GLY A 320 5.45 -3.00 17.04
N GLU A 321 6.26 -3.90 17.60
CA GLU A 321 7.72 -3.81 17.53
C GLU A 321 8.19 -3.94 16.07
N VAL A 322 9.01 -3.00 15.61
CA VAL A 322 9.65 -3.03 14.29
C VAL A 322 10.85 -3.97 14.35
N VAL A 323 10.81 -5.06 13.60
CA VAL A 323 11.87 -6.07 13.54
C VAL A 323 12.67 -6.05 12.22
N GLY A 324 12.29 -5.20 11.29
CA GLY A 324 12.97 -5.00 10.01
C GLY A 324 12.29 -3.98 9.12
N THR A 325 12.99 -3.62 8.04
CA THR A 325 12.47 -2.74 6.99
C THR A 325 12.87 -3.26 5.61
N ILE A 326 12.05 -2.94 4.61
CA ILE A 326 12.29 -3.24 3.19
C ILE A 326 12.33 -1.90 2.46
N GLY A 327 13.32 -1.70 1.61
CA GLY A 327 13.47 -0.51 0.78
C GLY A 327 13.88 0.75 1.55
N ARG A 328 13.86 1.86 0.85
CA ARG A 328 14.21 3.22 1.31
C ARG A 328 13.75 4.23 0.28
N SER A 329 13.83 5.52 0.59
CA SER A 329 13.56 6.58 -0.39
C SER A 329 14.48 6.48 -1.60
N GLY A 330 13.91 6.43 -2.80
CA GLY A 330 14.65 6.39 -4.06
C GLY A 330 13.78 6.02 -5.25
N ARG A 331 14.40 5.74 -6.39
CA ARG A 331 13.71 5.42 -7.65
C ARG A 331 14.23 4.15 -8.34
N MET A 332 15.25 3.51 -7.78
CA MET A 332 15.76 2.23 -8.28
C MET A 332 14.82 1.08 -7.88
N ALA A 333 14.99 -0.09 -8.48
CA ALA A 333 14.29 -1.28 -8.04
C ALA A 333 14.63 -1.57 -6.58
N GLY A 334 13.58 -1.78 -5.75
CA GLY A 334 13.71 -1.95 -4.31
C GLY A 334 13.72 -0.67 -3.49
N ASP A 335 13.90 0.51 -4.10
CA ASP A 335 13.64 1.79 -3.44
C ASP A 335 12.16 2.16 -3.60
N PHE A 336 11.66 3.10 -2.79
CA PHE A 336 10.29 3.60 -2.86
C PHE A 336 10.22 5.13 -3.02
N HIS A 337 9.14 5.56 -3.68
CA HIS A 337 8.73 6.96 -3.69
C HIS A 337 7.20 7.03 -3.63
N SER A 338 6.66 7.56 -2.53
CA SER A 338 5.22 7.59 -2.28
C SER A 338 4.57 6.20 -2.31
N ILE A 339 5.14 5.23 -1.57
CA ILE A 339 4.49 3.93 -1.39
C ILE A 339 3.11 4.14 -0.77
N HIS A 340 2.08 3.53 -1.38
CA HIS A 340 0.70 3.84 -1.07
C HIS A 340 -0.12 2.62 -0.65
N ASN A 341 -0.01 1.50 -1.36
CA ASN A 341 -0.68 0.24 -1.01
C ASN A 341 0.31 -0.92 -1.06
N ILE A 342 -0.08 -2.00 -0.38
CA ILE A 342 0.65 -3.27 -0.34
C ILE A 342 -0.33 -4.44 -0.42
N ALA A 343 0.02 -5.46 -1.20
CA ALA A 343 -0.68 -6.74 -1.27
C ALA A 343 0.28 -7.90 -1.02
N ILE A 344 -0.24 -9.05 -0.66
CA ILE A 344 0.55 -10.26 -0.40
C ILE A 344 -0.11 -11.46 -1.06
N ASP A 345 0.66 -12.30 -1.75
CA ASP A 345 0.15 -13.52 -2.37
C ASP A 345 0.18 -14.72 -1.39
N SER A 346 -0.36 -15.87 -1.83
CA SER A 346 -0.44 -17.08 -1.01
C SER A 346 0.94 -17.65 -0.62
N ARG A 347 1.99 -17.29 -1.34
CA ARG A 347 3.37 -17.72 -1.10
C ARG A 347 4.14 -16.76 -0.20
N GLY A 348 3.54 -15.61 0.12
CA GLY A 348 4.12 -14.59 0.98
C GLY A 348 4.96 -13.54 0.23
N ASP A 349 4.98 -13.54 -1.12
CA ASP A 349 5.57 -12.44 -1.86
C ASP A 349 4.68 -11.21 -1.74
N ILE A 350 5.29 -10.04 -1.65
CA ILE A 350 4.55 -8.78 -1.54
C ILE A 350 4.63 -7.96 -2.82
N TYR A 351 3.57 -7.22 -3.06
CA TYR A 351 3.42 -6.31 -4.19
C TYR A 351 3.10 -4.93 -3.67
N THR A 352 3.79 -3.91 -4.18
CA THR A 352 3.64 -2.54 -3.72
C THR A 352 3.15 -1.63 -4.83
N ALA A 353 2.33 -0.67 -4.47
CA ALA A 353 1.81 0.38 -5.35
C ALA A 353 2.41 1.72 -4.94
N GLU A 354 2.92 2.47 -5.91
CA GLU A 354 3.49 3.79 -5.70
C GLU A 354 2.69 4.85 -6.46
N ALA A 355 2.15 5.78 -5.71
CA ALA A 355 1.37 6.91 -6.22
C ALA A 355 2.29 8.09 -6.63
N ASP A 356 1.72 9.27 -6.77
CA ASP A 356 2.38 10.51 -7.11
C ASP A 356 3.33 10.36 -8.31
N THR A 357 4.53 10.87 -8.22
CA THR A 357 5.47 10.87 -9.36
C THR A 357 6.21 9.54 -9.56
N ALA A 358 6.01 8.55 -8.70
CA ALA A 358 6.63 7.22 -8.89
C ALA A 358 5.97 6.41 -10.00
N LYS A 359 4.64 6.39 -10.03
CA LYS A 359 3.85 5.71 -11.08
C LYS A 359 4.31 4.27 -11.32
N ARG A 360 4.45 3.49 -10.24
CA ARG A 360 5.10 2.18 -10.29
C ARG A 360 4.41 1.15 -9.41
N ALA A 361 4.48 -0.11 -9.83
CA ALA A 361 4.24 -1.28 -8.99
C ALA A 361 5.51 -2.14 -8.95
N GLN A 362 5.80 -2.77 -7.80
CA GLN A 362 6.96 -3.63 -7.62
C GLN A 362 6.57 -4.93 -6.91
N ARG A 363 7.33 -6.01 -7.16
CA ARG A 363 7.25 -7.28 -6.45
C ARG A 363 8.49 -7.47 -5.60
N PHE A 364 8.30 -7.97 -4.38
CA PHE A 364 9.37 -8.41 -3.50
C PHE A 364 9.11 -9.88 -3.11
N GLN A 365 10.05 -10.72 -3.43
CA GLN A 365 9.97 -12.16 -3.18
C GLN A 365 10.40 -12.47 -1.75
N LEU A 366 9.61 -13.30 -1.06
CA LEU A 366 9.99 -13.83 0.25
C LEU A 366 11.21 -14.72 0.14
N VAL A 367 12.28 -14.34 0.82
CA VAL A 367 13.51 -15.15 0.90
C VAL A 367 13.26 -16.32 1.87
N ARG A 368 13.40 -17.55 1.40
CA ARG A 368 13.16 -18.80 2.15
C ARG A 368 14.46 -19.47 2.53
#